data_17940bc710c0402ba63f1e7d541c4492
#
_entry.id   17940bc710c0402ba63f1e7d541c4492
#
_cell.length_a   1.000
_cell.length_b   1.000
_cell.length_c   1.000
_cell.angle_alpha   90.00
_cell.angle_beta   90.00
_cell.angle_gamma   90.00
#
_symmetry.space_group_name_H-M   'P 1'
#
loop_
_entity.id
_entity.type
_entity.pdbx_description
1 polymer ?
#
loop_
_entity_poly.entity_id
_entity_poly.type
_entity_poly.pdbx_seq_one_letter_code
_entity_poly.pdbx_strand_id
1 'polypeptide(L)'
;AGKVSQEIIDAIDAAGLGKNLEVLGYVSHDEALKLQRQAALLLLIEIDAPITKGIIAGKLFEYLAAARPILAVGPADGDVQDIIEQTKAGAYFSYGSIEAIKTFILNSFESFNLSDYLSKNNLEIEKYHRRNLTERLATIIKN
;
A
#
# COMPACT_ATOMS: atom_id res chain seq x y z
N ALA A 1 6.88 -10.40 -3.67
CA ALA A 1 7.13 -10.56 -5.11
C ALA A 1 7.96 -9.37 -5.63
N GLY A 2 8.80 -9.58 -6.64
CA GLY A 2 9.74 -8.59 -7.17
C GLY A 2 11.18 -8.84 -6.71
N LYS A 3 12.10 -7.96 -7.17
CA LYS A 3 13.51 -8.04 -6.78
C LYS A 3 13.71 -7.40 -5.41
N VAL A 4 14.26 -8.14 -4.48
CA VAL A 4 14.68 -7.66 -3.16
C VAL A 4 16.20 -7.77 -3.07
N SER A 5 16.89 -6.76 -2.53
CA SER A 5 18.34 -6.84 -2.36
C SER A 5 18.70 -7.86 -1.26
N GLN A 6 19.88 -8.47 -1.38
CA GLN A 6 20.35 -9.44 -0.39
C GLN A 6 20.48 -8.79 0.99
N GLU A 7 20.91 -7.54 1.05
CA GLU A 7 21.02 -6.76 2.28
C GLU A 7 19.71 -6.68 3.08
N ILE A 8 18.57 -6.49 2.38
CA ILE A 8 17.25 -6.46 3.03
C ILE A 8 16.86 -7.84 3.55
N ILE A 9 17.16 -8.90 2.77
CA ILE A 9 16.90 -10.28 3.18
C ILE A 9 17.69 -10.62 4.43
N ASP A 10 18.97 -10.28 4.45
CA ASP A 10 19.87 -10.51 5.58
C ASP A 10 19.43 -9.73 6.81
N ALA A 11 18.95 -8.49 6.66
CA ALA A 11 18.42 -7.69 7.75
C ALA A 11 17.14 -8.30 8.35
N ILE A 12 16.25 -8.86 7.53
CA ILE A 12 15.04 -9.55 7.98
C ILE A 12 15.42 -10.83 8.74
N ASP A 13 16.40 -11.58 8.25
CA ASP A 13 16.88 -12.80 8.91
C ASP A 13 17.54 -12.47 10.25
N ALA A 14 18.39 -11.45 10.30
CA ALA A 14 19.02 -10.95 11.53
C ALA A 14 18.00 -10.47 12.56
N ALA A 15 16.85 -9.98 12.13
CA ALA A 15 15.71 -9.63 13.00
C ALA A 15 14.91 -10.87 13.48
N GLY A 16 15.33 -12.09 13.13
CA GLY A 16 14.66 -13.34 13.52
C GLY A 16 13.40 -13.67 12.70
N LEU A 17 13.16 -12.96 11.61
CA LEU A 17 11.97 -13.12 10.77
C LEU A 17 12.22 -13.96 9.52
N GLY A 18 13.42 -14.50 9.32
CA GLY A 18 13.77 -15.27 8.11
C GLY A 18 12.85 -16.46 7.84
N LYS A 19 12.37 -17.15 8.89
CA LYS A 19 11.41 -18.26 8.76
C LYS A 19 10.02 -17.83 8.26
N ASN A 20 9.70 -16.55 8.36
CA ASN A 20 8.44 -15.95 7.96
C ASN A 20 8.54 -15.22 6.62
N LEU A 21 9.76 -15.16 6.04
CA LEU A 21 10.01 -14.49 4.78
C LEU A 21 9.88 -15.47 3.61
N GLU A 22 9.01 -15.15 2.67
CA GLU A 22 8.90 -15.83 1.38
C GLU A 22 9.31 -14.89 0.24
N VAL A 23 10.39 -15.22 -0.47
CA VAL A 23 10.93 -14.44 -1.58
C VAL A 23 10.50 -15.07 -2.90
N LEU A 24 9.43 -14.56 -3.49
CA LEU A 24 8.83 -15.10 -4.72
C LEU A 24 9.58 -14.69 -6.01
N GLY A 25 10.49 -13.70 -5.92
CA GLY A 25 11.13 -13.14 -7.11
C GLY A 25 10.13 -12.45 -8.05
N TYR A 26 10.43 -12.43 -9.34
CA TYR A 26 9.53 -11.90 -10.35
C TYR A 26 8.37 -12.86 -10.62
N VAL A 27 7.15 -12.34 -10.52
CA VAL A 27 5.92 -13.04 -10.86
C VAL A 27 5.21 -12.29 -11.99
N SER A 28 4.28 -12.96 -12.67
CA SER A 28 3.44 -12.27 -13.65
C SER A 28 2.57 -11.19 -13.00
N HIS A 29 2.09 -10.22 -13.79
CA HIS A 29 1.21 -9.18 -13.27
C HIS A 29 -0.08 -9.76 -12.67
N ASP A 30 -0.68 -10.75 -13.32
CA ASP A 30 -1.90 -11.41 -12.82
C ASP A 30 -1.65 -12.13 -11.49
N GLU A 31 -0.49 -12.76 -11.33
CA GLU A 31 -0.11 -13.40 -10.07
C GLU A 31 0.14 -12.35 -8.98
N ALA A 32 0.79 -11.24 -9.30
CA ALA A 32 0.97 -10.13 -8.36
C ALA A 32 -0.38 -9.59 -7.86
N LEU A 33 -1.37 -9.41 -8.76
CA LEU A 33 -2.71 -8.97 -8.37
C LEU A 33 -3.44 -9.99 -7.48
N LYS A 34 -3.25 -11.30 -7.72
CA LYS A 34 -3.81 -12.33 -6.83
C LYS A 34 -3.19 -12.27 -5.45
N LEU A 35 -1.86 -12.18 -5.37
CA LEU A 35 -1.15 -12.07 -4.09
C LEU A 35 -1.59 -10.84 -3.31
N GLN A 36 -1.75 -9.69 -3.98
CA GLN A 36 -2.25 -8.47 -3.35
C GLN A 36 -3.66 -8.67 -2.76
N ARG A 37 -4.57 -9.29 -3.51
CA ARG A 37 -5.95 -9.56 -3.04
C ARG A 37 -6.02 -10.58 -1.91
N GLN A 38 -5.08 -11.49 -1.79
CA GLN A 38 -4.99 -12.51 -0.75
C GLN A 38 -4.25 -12.03 0.51
N ALA A 39 -3.53 -10.92 0.41
CA ALA A 39 -2.77 -10.39 1.52
C ALA A 39 -3.69 -9.93 2.66
N ALA A 40 -3.29 -10.15 3.91
CA ALA A 40 -3.94 -9.58 5.08
C ALA A 40 -3.68 -8.08 5.21
N LEU A 41 -2.48 -7.66 4.81
CA LEU A 41 -2.00 -6.28 4.88
C LEU A 41 -1.04 -6.04 3.70
N LEU A 42 -1.15 -4.90 3.04
CA LEU A 42 -0.26 -4.48 1.96
C LEU A 42 0.71 -3.42 2.48
N LEU A 43 1.99 -3.61 2.22
CA LEU A 43 3.04 -2.68 2.64
C LEU A 43 3.47 -1.79 1.47
N LEU A 44 3.36 -0.47 1.66
CA LEU A 44 3.85 0.56 0.75
C LEU A 44 4.93 1.37 1.45
N ILE A 45 6.15 1.31 0.94
CA ILE A 45 7.27 2.12 1.46
C ILE A 45 7.67 3.10 0.36
N GLU A 46 7.65 4.39 0.67
CA GLU A 46 8.13 5.44 -0.19
C GLU A 46 9.63 5.66 0.06
N ILE A 47 10.30 6.31 -0.89
CA ILE A 47 11.72 6.66 -0.74
C ILE A 47 11.83 7.82 0.26
N ASP A 48 12.75 7.70 1.22
CA ASP A 48 13.05 8.77 2.19
C ASP A 48 13.88 9.89 1.54
N ALA A 49 13.20 10.76 0.80
CA ALA A 49 13.80 11.95 0.22
C ALA A 49 12.79 13.09 0.12
N PRO A 50 13.16 14.34 0.42
CA PRO A 50 12.25 15.48 0.38
C PRO A 50 11.57 15.69 -0.98
N ILE A 51 12.26 15.34 -2.07
CA ILE A 51 11.76 15.49 -3.45
C ILE A 51 10.66 14.49 -3.79
N THR A 52 10.44 13.45 -2.97
CA THR A 52 9.48 12.38 -3.28
C THR A 52 8.06 12.64 -2.79
N LYS A 53 7.81 13.72 -2.05
CA LYS A 53 6.49 14.06 -1.48
C LYS A 53 5.36 14.09 -2.53
N GLY A 54 5.64 14.55 -3.76
CA GLY A 54 4.69 14.58 -4.86
C GLY A 54 4.73 13.34 -5.77
N ILE A 55 5.48 12.29 -5.41
CA ILE A 55 5.58 11.09 -6.23
C ILE A 55 4.59 10.05 -5.73
N ILE A 56 3.54 9.82 -6.50
CA ILE A 56 2.57 8.76 -6.22
C ILE A 56 2.98 7.50 -6.97
N ALA A 57 3.40 6.47 -6.24
CA ALA A 57 3.74 5.19 -6.84
C ALA A 57 2.49 4.53 -7.47
N GLY A 58 2.58 4.07 -8.72
CA GLY A 58 1.48 3.38 -9.41
C GLY A 58 0.93 2.17 -8.63
N LYS A 59 1.78 1.54 -7.82
CA LYS A 59 1.41 0.43 -6.91
C LYS A 59 0.32 0.82 -5.90
N LEU A 60 0.23 2.08 -5.48
CA LEU A 60 -0.84 2.54 -4.60
C LEU A 60 -2.22 2.26 -5.20
N PHE A 61 -2.40 2.55 -6.49
CA PHE A 61 -3.69 2.34 -7.16
C PHE A 61 -4.05 0.87 -7.32
N GLU A 62 -3.05 0.00 -7.50
CA GLU A 62 -3.26 -1.46 -7.47
C GLU A 62 -3.69 -1.92 -6.07
N TYR A 63 -3.07 -1.38 -5.02
CA TYR A 63 -3.41 -1.69 -3.63
C TYR A 63 -4.82 -1.21 -3.25
N LEU A 64 -5.21 -0.02 -3.70
CA LEU A 64 -6.59 0.47 -3.55
C LEU A 64 -7.58 -0.47 -4.25
N ALA A 65 -7.26 -0.93 -5.47
CA ALA A 65 -8.08 -1.86 -6.22
C ALA A 65 -8.13 -3.28 -5.63
N ALA A 66 -7.07 -3.68 -4.88
CA ALA A 66 -7.06 -4.94 -4.15
C ALA A 66 -8.00 -4.94 -2.93
N ALA A 67 -8.45 -3.76 -2.49
CA ALA A 67 -9.35 -3.55 -1.35
C ALA A 67 -8.83 -4.22 -0.06
N ARG A 68 -7.51 -4.13 0.19
CA ARG A 68 -6.86 -4.63 1.40
C ARG A 68 -6.31 -3.48 2.22
N PRO A 69 -6.20 -3.62 3.54
CA PRO A 69 -5.56 -2.59 4.37
C PRO A 69 -4.16 -2.28 3.86
N ILE A 70 -3.83 -1.01 3.82
CA ILE A 70 -2.51 -0.54 3.40
C ILE A 70 -1.79 0.02 4.62
N LEU A 71 -0.61 -0.52 4.90
CA LEU A 71 0.37 0.11 5.77
C LEU A 71 1.34 0.87 4.89
N ALA A 72 1.27 2.20 4.91
CA ALA A 72 2.19 3.03 4.17
C ALA A 72 3.18 3.74 5.10
N VAL A 73 4.42 3.85 4.64
CA VAL A 73 5.50 4.55 5.34
C VAL A 73 6.18 5.49 4.37
N GLY A 74 6.27 6.76 4.70
CA GLY A 74 6.86 7.76 3.81
C GLY A 74 7.10 9.12 4.49
N PRO A 75 7.45 10.15 3.72
CA PRO A 75 7.65 11.50 4.22
C PRO A 75 6.32 12.12 4.69
N ALA A 76 6.36 12.86 5.78
CA ALA A 76 5.18 13.58 6.27
C ALA A 76 4.65 14.58 5.23
N ASP A 77 3.33 14.76 5.20
CA ASP A 77 2.63 15.71 4.31
C ASP A 77 2.83 15.39 2.81
N GLY A 78 2.84 14.11 2.46
CA GLY A 78 2.92 13.65 1.07
C GLY A 78 1.54 13.33 0.45
N ASP A 79 1.44 13.40 -0.88
CA ASP A 79 0.20 13.12 -1.63
C ASP A 79 -0.34 11.70 -1.36
N VAL A 80 0.53 10.73 -1.09
CA VAL A 80 0.14 9.36 -0.74
C VAL A 80 -0.57 9.31 0.60
N GLN A 81 -0.13 10.10 1.59
CA GLN A 81 -0.81 10.24 2.88
C GLN A 81 -2.25 10.71 2.68
N ASP A 82 -2.43 11.80 1.94
CA ASP A 82 -3.76 12.37 1.66
C ASP A 82 -4.69 11.34 1.00
N ILE A 83 -4.19 10.58 0.04
CA ILE A 83 -4.99 9.55 -0.64
C ILE A 83 -5.41 8.44 0.33
N ILE A 84 -4.50 7.94 1.16
CA ILE A 84 -4.80 6.88 2.13
C ILE A 84 -5.82 7.34 3.16
N GLU A 85 -5.68 8.58 3.67
CA GLU A 85 -6.60 9.17 4.63
C GLU A 85 -8.00 9.39 4.02
N GLN A 86 -8.09 9.98 2.83
CA GLN A 86 -9.36 10.21 2.13
C GLN A 86 -10.07 8.90 1.79
N THR A 87 -9.34 7.90 1.33
CA THR A 87 -9.91 6.61 0.95
C THR A 87 -10.15 5.69 2.13
N LYS A 88 -9.63 6.02 3.32
CA LYS A 88 -9.66 5.15 4.50
C LYS A 88 -9.15 3.73 4.18
N ALA A 89 -8.20 3.64 3.25
CA ALA A 89 -7.69 2.36 2.76
C ALA A 89 -6.68 1.71 3.72
N GLY A 90 -6.27 2.41 4.77
CA GLY A 90 -5.28 1.92 5.73
C GLY A 90 -4.76 3.02 6.62
N ALA A 91 -3.47 2.95 6.96
CA ALA A 91 -2.80 3.98 7.73
C ALA A 91 -1.46 4.38 7.10
N TYR A 92 -1.12 5.65 7.27
CA TYR A 92 0.13 6.24 6.82
C TYR A 92 0.98 6.67 8.02
N PHE A 93 2.26 6.37 7.98
CA PHE A 93 3.22 6.68 9.04
C PHE A 93 4.46 7.36 8.48
N SER A 94 5.00 8.31 9.23
CA SER A 94 6.33 8.83 8.94
C SER A 94 7.42 7.83 9.35
N TYR A 95 8.61 7.95 8.72
CA TYR A 95 9.76 7.15 9.10
C TYR A 95 10.06 7.31 10.61
N GLY A 96 10.39 6.20 11.25
CA GLY A 96 10.66 6.19 12.70
C GLY A 96 9.43 6.04 13.60
N SER A 97 8.21 6.04 13.07
CA SER A 97 6.97 5.82 13.87
C SER A 97 6.80 4.36 14.31
N ILE A 98 7.85 3.73 14.81
CA ILE A 98 7.96 2.28 15.04
C ILE A 98 6.82 1.74 15.92
N GLU A 99 6.55 2.38 17.06
CA GLU A 99 5.52 1.90 18.00
C GLU A 99 4.09 2.04 17.42
N ALA A 100 3.83 3.10 16.67
CA ALA A 100 2.55 3.26 15.99
C ALA A 100 2.35 2.23 14.86
N ILE A 101 3.40 1.97 14.08
CA ILE A 101 3.40 0.93 13.05
C ILE A 101 3.16 -0.45 13.67
N LYS A 102 3.86 -0.78 14.76
CA LYS A 102 3.70 -2.04 15.48
C LYS A 102 2.26 -2.21 15.99
N THR A 103 1.71 -1.18 16.61
CA THR A 103 0.33 -1.19 17.11
C THR A 103 -0.66 -1.41 15.95
N PHE A 104 -0.48 -0.74 14.83
CA PHE A 104 -1.32 -0.91 13.65
C PHE A 104 -1.26 -2.34 13.09
N ILE A 105 -0.06 -2.94 13.02
CA ILE A 105 0.12 -4.33 12.56
C ILE A 105 -0.61 -5.30 13.50
N LEU A 106 -0.44 -5.16 14.82
CA LEU A 106 -1.08 -6.03 15.80
C LEU A 106 -2.61 -5.94 15.73
N ASN A 107 -3.15 -4.73 15.69
CA ASN A 107 -4.60 -4.52 15.55
C ASN A 107 -5.14 -5.08 14.23
N SER A 108 -4.38 -4.92 13.14
CA SER A 108 -4.74 -5.49 11.84
C SER A 108 -4.75 -7.02 11.85
N PHE A 109 -3.82 -7.63 12.56
CA PHE A 109 -3.75 -9.07 12.72
C PHE A 109 -4.90 -9.62 13.55
N GLU A 110 -5.24 -8.99 14.67
CA GLU A 110 -6.33 -9.37 15.55
C GLU A 110 -7.71 -9.21 14.91
N SER A 111 -7.88 -8.16 14.12
CA SER A 111 -9.14 -7.85 13.44
C SER A 111 -9.25 -8.49 12.05
N PHE A 112 -8.25 -9.26 11.62
CA PHE A 112 -8.24 -9.85 10.30
C PHE A 112 -9.36 -10.85 10.10
N ASN A 113 -10.41 -10.42 9.40
CA ASN A 113 -11.47 -11.29 8.90
C ASN A 113 -11.59 -11.08 7.38
N LEU A 114 -11.30 -12.15 6.63
CA LEU A 114 -11.24 -12.12 5.17
C LEU A 114 -12.57 -11.64 4.54
N SER A 115 -13.71 -11.98 5.15
CA SER A 115 -15.04 -11.67 4.63
C SER A 115 -15.42 -10.20 4.77
N ASP A 116 -14.97 -9.52 5.82
CA ASP A 116 -15.40 -8.15 6.12
C ASP A 116 -14.74 -7.11 5.19
N TYR A 117 -13.55 -7.44 4.66
CA TYR A 117 -12.82 -6.55 3.76
C TYR A 117 -13.37 -6.54 2.34
N LEU A 118 -13.87 -7.68 1.85
CA LEU A 118 -14.38 -7.81 0.49
C LEU A 118 -15.74 -7.12 0.28
N SER A 119 -16.42 -6.73 1.36
CA SER A 119 -17.76 -6.13 1.31
C SER A 119 -17.78 -4.59 1.35
N LYS A 120 -16.66 -3.93 1.58
CA LYS A 120 -16.60 -2.47 1.65
C LYS A 120 -16.47 -1.85 0.26
N ASN A 121 -17.61 -1.55 -0.38
CA ASN A 121 -17.66 -0.61 -1.50
C ASN A 121 -17.23 0.77 -0.98
N ASN A 122 -16.01 1.16 -1.26
CA ASN A 122 -15.49 2.47 -0.85
C ASN A 122 -15.59 3.43 -2.04
N LEU A 123 -16.62 4.28 -2.03
CA LEU A 123 -16.88 5.28 -3.07
C LEU A 123 -15.70 6.25 -3.27
N GLU A 124 -14.90 6.47 -2.24
CA GLU A 124 -13.71 7.34 -2.33
C GLU A 124 -12.62 6.73 -3.21
N ILE A 125 -12.49 5.40 -3.25
CA ILE A 125 -11.57 4.70 -4.15
C ILE A 125 -11.97 4.86 -5.61
N GLU A 126 -13.28 4.90 -5.90
CA GLU A 126 -13.81 5.10 -7.25
C GLU A 126 -13.27 6.36 -7.93
N LYS A 127 -12.95 7.41 -7.17
CA LYS A 127 -12.37 8.65 -7.70
C LYS A 127 -11.05 8.43 -8.41
N TYR A 128 -10.31 7.38 -8.05
CA TYR A 128 -9.00 7.05 -8.61
C TYR A 128 -9.06 6.02 -9.73
N HIS A 129 -10.25 5.54 -10.11
CA HIS A 129 -10.39 4.69 -11.29
C HIS A 129 -10.01 5.49 -12.55
N ARG A 130 -9.28 4.86 -13.46
CA ARG A 130 -8.81 5.48 -14.71
C ARG A 130 -9.92 6.18 -15.48
N ARG A 131 -11.11 5.57 -15.55
CA ARG A 131 -12.26 6.16 -16.21
C ARG A 131 -12.64 7.50 -15.60
N ASN A 132 -12.81 7.56 -14.28
CA ASN A 132 -13.20 8.77 -13.57
C ASN A 132 -12.12 9.86 -13.66
N LEU A 133 -10.85 9.47 -13.59
CA LEU A 133 -9.72 10.42 -13.79
C LEU A 133 -9.72 10.96 -15.23
N THR A 134 -9.98 10.13 -16.23
CA THR A 134 -10.06 10.55 -17.64
C THR A 134 -11.24 11.50 -17.89
N GLU A 135 -12.40 11.23 -17.31
CA GLU A 135 -13.58 12.10 -17.40
C GLU A 135 -13.32 13.48 -16.77
N ARG A 136 -12.65 13.50 -15.59
CA ARG A 136 -12.23 14.76 -14.94
C ARG A 136 -11.23 15.54 -15.80
N LEU A 137 -10.22 14.87 -16.35
CA LEU A 137 -9.24 15.49 -17.24
C LEU A 137 -9.92 16.08 -18.49
N ALA A 138 -10.82 15.32 -19.12
CA ALA A 138 -11.58 15.78 -20.28
C ALA A 138 -12.41 17.04 -19.99
N THR A 139 -12.94 17.16 -18.77
CA THR A 139 -13.68 18.35 -18.35
C THR A 139 -12.77 19.58 -18.21
N ILE A 140 -11.55 19.40 -17.69
CA ILE A 140 -10.57 20.49 -17.54
C ILE A 140 -10.10 20.99 -18.89
N ILE A 141 -9.88 20.10 -19.88
CA ILE A 141 -9.37 20.47 -21.21
C ILE A 141 -10.45 21.18 -22.05
N LYS A 142 -11.73 20.92 -21.78
CA LYS A 142 -12.85 21.54 -22.52
C LYS A 142 -13.23 22.94 -22.06
N ASN A 143 -12.73 23.34 -20.89
CA ASN A 143 -12.88 24.70 -20.33
C ASN A 143 -11.65 25.57 -20.64
#